data_67c393c752fb9a5c80d88e40e7a088f6
#
_entry.id   67c393c752fb9a5c80d88e40e7a088f6
#
_cell.length_a   1.000
_cell.length_b   1.000
_cell.length_c   1.000
_cell.angle_alpha   90.00
_cell.angle_beta   90.00
_cell.angle_gamma   90.00
#
_symmetry.space_group_name_H-M   'P 1'
#
loop_
_entity.id
_entity.type
_entity.pdbx_description
1 polymer ?
#
loop_
_entity_poly.entity_id
_entity_poly.type
_entity_poly.pdbx_seq_one_letter_code
_entity_poly.pdbx_strand_id
1 'polypeptide(L)'
;MKRILTILLLTMASISIYAQGYNSDKVAFTNFLVRMYNNAPFDGVRAVEDYDDIYLISVVALDKAKYKTESAMNRVASVKAMSQASRFFNGSNITSDLIIRTNEKSDGSTDTEVIETIREHSVGYVKSMEQLTNFTRKDGLKVFIFMTPNIKQSK
;
A
#
# COMPACT_ATOMS: atom_id res chain seq x y z
N MET A 1 18.76 -37.47 -27.27
CA MET A 1 19.19 -36.10 -26.94
C MET A 1 18.18 -35.02 -27.36
N LYS A 2 17.67 -35.00 -28.61
CA LYS A 2 16.68 -33.96 -29.03
C LYS A 2 15.39 -33.92 -28.20
N ARG A 3 14.83 -35.07 -27.77
CA ARG A 3 13.61 -35.14 -26.95
C ARG A 3 13.78 -34.61 -25.54
N ILE A 4 14.96 -34.76 -24.92
CA ILE A 4 15.26 -34.25 -23.57
C ILE A 4 15.40 -32.73 -23.59
N LEU A 5 15.99 -32.18 -24.65
CA LEU A 5 16.15 -30.74 -24.84
C LEU A 5 14.79 -30.03 -24.99
N THR A 6 13.83 -30.67 -25.68
CA THR A 6 12.48 -30.13 -25.88
C THR A 6 11.68 -30.10 -24.57
N ILE A 7 11.83 -31.11 -23.71
CA ILE A 7 11.16 -31.16 -22.39
C ILE A 7 11.75 -30.10 -21.47
N LEU A 8 13.07 -29.89 -21.48
CA LEU A 8 13.74 -28.87 -20.68
C LEU A 8 13.33 -27.44 -21.10
N LEU A 9 13.12 -27.20 -22.40
CA LEU A 9 12.66 -25.90 -22.91
C LEU A 9 11.21 -25.61 -22.52
N LEU A 10 10.34 -26.65 -22.49
CA LEU A 10 8.93 -26.52 -22.08
C LEU A 10 8.78 -26.21 -20.57
N THR A 11 9.66 -26.79 -19.73
CA THR A 11 9.62 -26.53 -18.29
C THR A 11 10.10 -25.13 -17.92
N MET A 12 11.06 -24.55 -18.67
CA MET A 12 11.49 -23.16 -18.44
C MET A 12 10.41 -22.14 -18.84
N ALA A 13 9.60 -22.41 -19.86
CA ALA A 13 8.51 -21.52 -20.28
C ALA A 13 7.36 -21.43 -19.25
N SER A 14 7.11 -22.51 -18.49
CA SER A 14 6.04 -22.53 -17.48
C SER A 14 6.37 -21.76 -16.19
N ILE A 15 7.65 -21.59 -15.85
CA ILE A 15 8.07 -20.84 -14.65
C ILE A 15 7.88 -19.33 -14.84
N SER A 16 7.97 -18.83 -16.08
CA SER A 16 7.84 -17.41 -16.39
C SER A 16 6.40 -16.87 -16.24
N ILE A 17 5.39 -17.73 -16.33
CA ILE A 17 3.97 -17.33 -16.29
C ILE A 17 3.51 -17.03 -14.85
N TYR A 18 4.03 -17.73 -13.85
CA TYR A 18 3.69 -17.47 -12.44
C TYR A 18 4.34 -16.21 -11.87
N ALA A 19 5.50 -15.81 -12.37
CA ALA A 19 6.18 -14.60 -11.92
C ALA A 19 5.52 -13.31 -12.44
N GLN A 20 4.81 -13.35 -13.56
CA GLN A 20 4.14 -12.19 -14.16
C GLN A 20 2.81 -11.84 -13.47
N GLY A 21 2.06 -12.82 -12.96
CA GLY A 21 0.78 -12.60 -12.29
C GLY A 21 0.91 -11.78 -11.01
N TYR A 22 1.82 -12.16 -10.12
CA TYR A 22 2.03 -11.48 -8.83
C TYR A 22 2.50 -10.03 -8.96
N ASN A 23 3.34 -9.74 -9.96
CA ASN A 23 3.79 -8.36 -10.22
C ASN A 23 2.71 -7.47 -10.84
N SER A 24 1.77 -8.03 -11.62
CA SER A 24 0.71 -7.25 -12.25
C SER A 24 -0.31 -6.74 -11.24
N ASP A 25 -0.67 -7.55 -10.24
CA ASP A 25 -1.64 -7.14 -9.22
C ASP A 25 -1.10 -6.03 -8.33
N LYS A 26 0.14 -6.16 -7.86
CA LYS A 26 0.81 -5.11 -7.08
C LYS A 26 0.98 -3.81 -7.88
N VAL A 27 1.28 -3.91 -9.17
CA VAL A 27 1.39 -2.76 -10.07
C VAL A 27 0.03 -2.12 -10.30
N ALA A 28 -1.01 -2.91 -10.54
CA ALA A 28 -2.38 -2.41 -10.73
C ALA A 28 -2.88 -1.67 -9.47
N PHE A 29 -2.67 -2.24 -8.30
CA PHE A 29 -3.01 -1.62 -7.01
C PHE A 29 -2.22 -0.32 -6.77
N THR A 30 -0.91 -0.32 -7.01
CA THR A 30 -0.09 0.89 -6.91
C THR A 30 -0.58 1.99 -7.84
N ASN A 31 -0.87 1.66 -9.09
CA ASN A 31 -1.39 2.60 -10.07
C ASN A 31 -2.78 3.14 -9.68
N PHE A 32 -3.63 2.31 -9.08
CA PHE A 32 -4.90 2.74 -8.53
C PHE A 32 -4.70 3.81 -7.43
N LEU A 33 -3.84 3.55 -6.45
CA LEU A 33 -3.55 4.49 -5.36
C LEU A 33 -2.96 5.81 -5.86
N VAL A 34 -2.07 5.77 -6.84
CA VAL A 34 -1.49 6.97 -7.44
C VAL A 34 -2.57 7.80 -8.18
N ARG A 35 -3.44 7.15 -8.95
CA ARG A 35 -4.56 7.85 -9.63
C ARG A 35 -5.53 8.45 -8.64
N MET A 36 -5.92 7.68 -7.61
CA MET A 36 -6.81 8.15 -6.55
C MET A 36 -6.21 9.39 -5.86
N TYR A 37 -4.94 9.32 -5.47
CA TYR A 37 -4.25 10.44 -4.84
C TYR A 37 -4.20 11.67 -5.75
N ASN A 38 -3.92 11.51 -7.05
CA ASN A 38 -3.89 12.62 -8.00
C ASN A 38 -5.25 13.29 -8.18
N ASN A 39 -6.34 12.54 -8.04
CA ASN A 39 -7.71 13.07 -8.12
C ASN A 39 -8.14 13.77 -6.83
N ALA A 40 -7.77 13.24 -5.68
CA ALA A 40 -8.11 13.78 -4.36
C ALA A 40 -6.88 13.67 -3.42
N PRO A 41 -5.92 14.61 -3.50
CA PRO A 41 -4.71 14.58 -2.67
C PRO A 41 -5.03 14.68 -1.18
N PHE A 42 -4.36 13.88 -0.39
CA PHE A 42 -4.43 13.92 1.07
C PHE A 42 -3.04 13.64 1.68
N ASP A 43 -2.86 14.02 2.94
CA ASP A 43 -1.73 13.65 3.78
C ASP A 43 -2.26 12.92 5.01
N GLY A 44 -1.59 11.87 5.46
CA GLY A 44 -2.03 11.06 6.58
C GLY A 44 -2.38 9.62 6.22
N VAL A 45 -3.23 9.01 7.04
CA VAL A 45 -3.56 7.57 6.96
C VAL A 45 -4.97 7.36 6.42
N ARG A 46 -5.11 6.34 5.57
CA ARG A 46 -6.36 5.81 5.08
C ARG A 46 -6.36 4.29 5.15
N ALA A 47 -7.52 3.69 5.40
CA ALA A 47 -7.73 2.28 5.19
C ALA A 47 -8.06 2.03 3.72
N VAL A 48 -7.54 0.94 3.16
CA VAL A 48 -7.87 0.49 1.80
C VAL A 48 -8.40 -0.92 1.90
N GLU A 49 -9.63 -1.10 1.47
CA GLU A 49 -10.26 -2.40 1.28
C GLU A 49 -10.13 -2.80 -0.19
N ASP A 50 -9.42 -3.90 -0.44
CA ASP A 50 -9.21 -4.47 -1.77
C ASP A 50 -9.72 -5.90 -1.80
N TYR A 51 -10.95 -6.08 -2.27
CA TYR A 51 -11.72 -7.31 -2.14
C TYR A 51 -11.81 -7.76 -0.66
N ASP A 52 -11.24 -8.90 -0.32
CA ASP A 52 -11.21 -9.45 1.05
C ASP A 52 -10.04 -8.95 1.89
N ASP A 53 -9.12 -8.20 1.30
CA ASP A 53 -7.90 -7.73 1.95
C ASP A 53 -8.06 -6.31 2.48
N ILE A 54 -7.51 -6.05 3.68
CA ILE A 54 -7.48 -4.72 4.28
C ILE A 54 -6.04 -4.29 4.50
N TYR A 55 -5.72 -3.09 4.01
CA TYR A 55 -4.43 -2.45 4.17
C TYR A 55 -4.59 -1.08 4.81
N LEU A 56 -3.56 -0.62 5.51
CA LEU A 56 -3.42 0.80 5.82
C LEU A 56 -2.37 1.40 4.91
N ILE A 57 -2.72 2.53 4.33
CA ILE A 57 -1.76 3.37 3.62
C ILE A 57 -1.50 4.62 4.43
N SER A 58 -0.24 5.04 4.45
CA SER A 58 0.17 6.34 4.98
C SER A 58 0.83 7.13 3.87
N VAL A 59 0.28 8.30 3.59
CA VAL A 59 0.76 9.20 2.55
C VAL A 59 1.50 10.37 3.19
N VAL A 60 2.70 10.64 2.71
CA VAL A 60 3.56 11.72 3.18
C VAL A 60 4.03 12.56 2.00
N ALA A 61 3.72 13.84 2.00
CA ALA A 61 4.23 14.79 1.03
C ALA A 61 5.37 15.63 1.64
N LEU A 62 6.52 15.69 0.96
CA LEU A 62 7.72 16.40 1.41
C LEU A 62 8.23 17.37 0.35
N ASP A 63 8.64 18.55 0.80
CA ASP A 63 9.33 19.52 -0.03
C ASP A 63 10.79 19.10 -0.25
N LYS A 64 11.17 18.83 -1.48
CA LYS A 64 12.53 18.40 -1.86
C LYS A 64 13.61 19.42 -1.43
N ALA A 65 13.29 20.71 -1.44
CA ALA A 65 14.25 21.76 -1.12
C ALA A 65 14.72 21.71 0.35
N LYS A 66 13.95 21.06 1.23
CA LYS A 66 14.27 20.92 2.65
C LYS A 66 15.28 19.81 2.97
N TYR A 67 15.62 18.98 1.98
CA TYR A 67 16.47 17.80 2.21
C TYR A 67 17.70 17.81 1.31
N LYS A 68 18.88 17.65 1.92
CA LYS A 68 20.16 17.64 1.20
C LYS A 68 20.34 16.41 0.29
N THR A 69 19.72 15.29 0.66
CA THR A 69 19.84 14.03 -0.08
C THR A 69 18.50 13.30 -0.15
N GLU A 70 18.31 12.52 -1.19
CA GLU A 70 17.12 11.67 -1.33
C GLU A 70 17.04 10.61 -0.20
N SER A 71 18.16 10.08 0.24
CA SER A 71 18.22 9.14 1.36
C SER A 71 17.72 9.75 2.67
N ALA A 72 18.09 11.00 2.97
CA ALA A 72 17.58 11.70 4.13
C ALA A 72 16.07 11.94 4.04
N MET A 73 15.58 12.31 2.86
CA MET A 73 14.17 12.54 2.60
C MET A 73 13.36 11.22 2.75
N ASN A 74 13.84 10.10 2.19
CA ASN A 74 13.20 8.79 2.32
C ASN A 74 13.10 8.36 3.79
N ARG A 75 14.16 8.57 4.57
CA ARG A 75 14.17 8.26 6.01
C ARG A 75 13.15 9.09 6.78
N VAL A 76 13.06 10.38 6.49
CA VAL A 76 12.07 11.26 7.12
C VAL A 76 10.66 10.87 6.70
N ALA A 77 10.43 10.52 5.43
CA ALA A 77 9.14 10.04 4.97
C ALA A 77 8.70 8.78 5.72
N SER A 78 9.59 7.79 5.88
CA SER A 78 9.32 6.55 6.61
C SER A 78 8.96 6.83 8.08
N VAL A 79 9.73 7.66 8.78
CA VAL A 79 9.45 8.01 10.18
C VAL A 79 8.12 8.74 10.32
N LYS A 80 7.80 9.66 9.41
CA LYS A 80 6.50 10.35 9.40
C LYS A 80 5.35 9.39 9.15
N ALA A 81 5.48 8.48 8.17
CA ALA A 81 4.45 7.50 7.87
C ALA A 81 4.15 6.61 9.08
N MET A 82 5.18 6.08 9.74
CA MET A 82 5.00 5.28 10.97
C MET A 82 4.37 6.10 12.10
N SER A 83 4.76 7.36 12.27
CA SER A 83 4.17 8.25 13.27
C SER A 83 2.70 8.54 13.00
N GLN A 84 2.32 8.78 11.73
CA GLN A 84 0.93 8.97 11.32
C GLN A 84 0.10 7.70 11.60
N ALA A 85 0.61 6.54 11.20
CA ALA A 85 -0.05 5.26 11.45
C ALA A 85 -0.22 4.98 12.95
N SER A 86 0.82 5.23 13.76
CA SER A 86 0.74 5.07 15.22
C SER A 86 -0.33 5.96 15.85
N ARG A 87 -0.44 7.23 15.41
CA ARG A 87 -1.49 8.13 15.90
C ARG A 87 -2.88 7.68 15.48
N PHE A 88 -3.01 7.19 14.24
CA PHE A 88 -4.26 6.66 13.71
C PHE A 88 -4.77 5.51 14.58
N PHE A 89 -3.91 4.57 14.97
CA PHE A 89 -4.28 3.46 15.84
C PHE A 89 -4.58 3.86 17.28
N ASN A 90 -3.85 4.83 17.82
CA ASN A 90 -3.89 5.13 19.26
C ASN A 90 -4.88 6.24 19.65
N GLY A 91 -5.50 6.94 18.72
CA GLY A 91 -6.27 8.10 19.11
C GLY A 91 -7.18 8.74 18.07
N SER A 92 -7.21 8.23 16.84
CA SER A 92 -8.11 8.80 15.84
C SER A 92 -9.46 8.12 15.87
N ASN A 93 -10.55 8.90 15.82
CA ASN A 93 -11.83 8.36 15.41
C ASN A 93 -11.71 7.95 13.95
N ILE A 94 -11.76 6.64 13.69
CA ILE A 94 -11.78 6.11 12.34
C ILE A 94 -13.22 6.27 11.84
N THR A 95 -13.39 7.07 10.82
CA THR A 95 -14.69 7.36 10.20
C THR A 95 -14.72 6.76 8.80
N SER A 96 -15.91 6.55 8.24
CA SER A 96 -16.09 5.91 6.93
C SER A 96 -15.42 6.66 5.78
N ASP A 97 -15.25 7.98 5.87
CA ASP A 97 -14.53 8.79 4.89
C ASP A 97 -13.01 8.50 4.82
N LEU A 98 -12.48 7.75 5.80
CA LEU A 98 -11.10 7.27 5.81
C LEU A 98 -10.91 5.91 5.14
N ILE A 99 -12.00 5.27 4.70
CA ILE A 99 -11.97 3.97 4.03
C ILE A 99 -12.07 4.18 2.52
N ILE A 100 -11.11 3.61 1.80
CA ILE A 100 -11.04 3.60 0.34
C ILE A 100 -11.36 2.18 -0.13
N ARG A 101 -12.33 2.02 -1.02
CA ARG A 101 -12.67 0.74 -1.64
C ARG A 101 -12.18 0.70 -3.07
N THR A 102 -11.54 -0.40 -3.46
CA THR A 102 -11.01 -0.57 -4.83
C THR A 102 -12.09 -1.03 -5.81
N ASN A 103 -13.19 -1.59 -5.30
CA ASN A 103 -14.34 -2.02 -6.11
C ASN A 103 -15.66 -1.56 -5.47
N GLU A 104 -16.69 -1.37 -6.31
CA GLU A 104 -18.03 -0.98 -5.88
C GLU A 104 -18.86 -2.15 -5.29
N LYS A 105 -18.42 -3.38 -5.53
CA LYS A 105 -18.99 -4.59 -4.97
C LYS A 105 -18.19 -5.04 -3.75
N SER A 106 -18.17 -4.25 -2.72
CA SER A 106 -17.79 -4.73 -1.41
C SER A 106 -18.87 -5.73 -0.98
N ASP A 107 -18.49 -6.98 -0.89
CA ASP A 107 -19.38 -8.09 -0.54
C ASP A 107 -19.68 -8.04 0.96
N GLY A 108 -20.30 -6.93 1.37
CA GLY A 108 -21.01 -6.81 2.64
C GLY A 108 -20.21 -6.50 3.89
N SER A 109 -18.89 -6.26 3.85
CA SER A 109 -18.25 -5.72 5.05
C SER A 109 -18.69 -4.28 5.29
N THR A 110 -19.32 -4.05 6.44
CA THR A 110 -19.73 -2.72 6.85
C THR A 110 -18.49 -1.89 7.23
N ASP A 111 -18.58 -0.56 7.13
CA ASP A 111 -17.49 0.32 7.60
C ASP A 111 -17.10 0.00 9.04
N THR A 112 -18.06 -0.41 9.86
CA THR A 112 -17.84 -0.82 11.25
C THR A 112 -16.94 -2.05 11.35
N GLU A 113 -17.18 -3.08 10.55
CA GLU A 113 -16.35 -4.30 10.54
C GLU A 113 -14.92 -4.02 10.09
N VAL A 114 -14.73 -3.18 9.06
CA VAL A 114 -13.40 -2.74 8.62
C VAL A 114 -12.67 -2.00 9.75
N ILE A 115 -13.37 -1.09 10.43
CA ILE A 115 -12.81 -0.31 11.54
C ILE A 115 -12.44 -1.20 12.72
N GLU A 116 -13.29 -2.15 13.09
CA GLU A 116 -13.03 -3.10 14.17
C GLU A 116 -11.83 -4.01 13.84
N THR A 117 -11.80 -4.56 12.63
CA THR A 117 -10.66 -5.37 12.15
C THR A 117 -9.34 -4.60 12.25
N ILE A 118 -9.33 -3.33 11.85
CA ILE A 118 -8.15 -2.48 11.95
C ILE A 118 -7.73 -2.29 13.41
N ARG A 119 -8.67 -2.04 14.32
CA ARG A 119 -8.39 -1.82 15.74
C ARG A 119 -7.84 -3.07 16.42
N GLU A 120 -8.41 -4.23 16.14
CA GLU A 120 -8.01 -5.50 16.74
C GLU A 120 -6.57 -5.91 16.37
N HIS A 121 -6.15 -5.60 15.14
CA HIS A 121 -4.89 -6.09 14.61
C HIS A 121 -3.75 -5.04 14.59
N SER A 122 -4.00 -3.84 15.10
CA SER A 122 -3.15 -2.66 14.88
C SER A 122 -1.75 -2.67 15.51
N VAL A 123 -1.55 -3.39 16.61
CA VAL A 123 -0.35 -3.21 17.46
C VAL A 123 0.96 -3.67 16.82
N GLY A 124 0.93 -4.61 15.87
CA GLY A 124 2.12 -5.14 15.19
C GLY A 124 2.49 -4.46 13.87
N TYR A 125 1.53 -3.81 13.21
CA TYR A 125 1.64 -3.44 11.80
C TYR A 125 2.39 -2.14 11.52
N VAL A 126 2.45 -1.20 12.45
CA VAL A 126 3.15 0.07 12.26
C VAL A 126 4.65 -0.14 11.96
N LYS A 127 5.26 -1.15 12.59
CA LYS A 127 6.68 -1.46 12.41
C LYS A 127 7.00 -2.14 11.07
N SER A 128 5.99 -2.70 10.40
CA SER A 128 6.15 -3.44 9.15
C SER A 128 5.64 -2.67 7.92
N MET A 129 5.38 -1.35 8.05
CA MET A 129 5.04 -0.53 6.89
C MET A 129 6.19 -0.44 5.90
N GLU A 130 5.92 -0.77 4.66
CA GLU A 130 6.87 -0.69 3.56
C GLU A 130 6.50 0.43 2.60
N GLN A 131 7.53 1.05 2.00
CA GLN A 131 7.30 2.02 0.93
C GLN A 131 6.80 1.30 -0.32
N LEU A 132 5.56 1.56 -0.69
CA LEU A 132 4.94 1.00 -1.90
C LEU A 132 5.43 1.75 -3.15
N THR A 133 5.41 3.08 -3.11
CA THR A 133 5.83 3.92 -4.24
C THR A 133 6.19 5.34 -3.77
N ASN A 134 6.82 6.09 -4.67
CA ASN A 134 6.98 7.53 -4.56
C ASN A 134 6.91 8.19 -5.94
N PHE A 135 6.47 9.43 -5.99
CA PHE A 135 6.42 10.23 -7.21
C PHE A 135 6.49 11.72 -6.88
N THR A 136 6.70 12.54 -7.91
CA THR A 136 6.70 14.00 -7.75
C THR A 136 5.37 14.55 -8.23
N ARG A 137 4.71 15.31 -7.39
CA ARG A 137 3.48 16.05 -7.70
C ARG A 137 3.77 17.28 -8.59
N LYS A 138 2.76 17.81 -9.29
CA LYS A 138 2.91 18.96 -10.20
C LYS A 138 3.45 20.22 -9.52
N ASP A 139 3.18 20.40 -8.23
CA ASP A 139 3.69 21.52 -7.42
C ASP A 139 5.12 21.30 -6.88
N GLY A 140 5.79 20.22 -7.27
CA GLY A 140 7.16 19.91 -6.90
C GLY A 140 7.34 19.12 -5.61
N LEU A 141 6.28 18.88 -4.85
CA LEU A 141 6.36 18.02 -3.67
C LEU A 141 6.64 16.57 -4.05
N LYS A 142 7.50 15.89 -3.30
CA LYS A 142 7.72 14.45 -3.40
C LYS A 142 6.72 13.74 -2.48
N VAL A 143 5.90 12.89 -3.07
CA VAL A 143 4.89 12.10 -2.37
C VAL A 143 5.40 10.68 -2.19
N PHE A 144 5.22 10.14 -1.00
CA PHE A 144 5.54 8.77 -0.62
C PHE A 144 4.27 8.09 -0.14
N ILE A 145 4.03 6.89 -0.63
CA ILE A 145 2.94 6.03 -0.16
C ILE A 145 3.58 4.82 0.52
N PHE A 146 3.27 4.63 1.79
CA PHE A 146 3.64 3.46 2.59
C PHE A 146 2.40 2.60 2.82
N MET A 147 2.58 1.29 2.94
CA MET A 147 1.50 0.34 3.12
C MET A 147 1.88 -0.70 4.18
N THR A 148 0.91 -1.12 4.99
CA THR A 148 1.03 -2.28 5.87
C THR A 148 0.93 -3.58 5.06
N PRO A 149 1.39 -4.72 5.59
CA PRO A 149 0.91 -6.02 5.15
C PRO A 149 -0.62 -6.12 5.29
N ASN A 150 -1.22 -7.14 4.66
CA ASN A 150 -2.66 -7.37 4.79
C ASN A 150 -3.03 -7.63 6.26
N ILE A 151 -3.97 -6.85 6.77
CA ILE A 151 -4.38 -6.88 8.17
C ILE A 151 -5.19 -8.14 8.49
N LYS A 152 -5.96 -8.67 7.55
CA LYS A 152 -6.77 -9.89 7.76
C LYS A 152 -5.97 -11.19 7.79
N GLN A 153 -4.76 -11.24 7.22
CA GLN A 153 -3.98 -12.48 7.09
C GLN A 153 -3.06 -12.79 8.28
N SER A 154 -3.06 -11.97 9.29
CA SER A 154 -2.25 -12.17 10.49
C SER A 154 -3.01 -13.01 11.52
N LYS A 155 -3.02 -14.32 11.29
CA LYS A 155 -3.31 -15.33 12.32
C LYS A 155 -2.05 -16.08 12.71
#